data_038abf247b9e7f51e5756497d2fb0598
#
_entry.id   038abf247b9e7f51e5756497d2fb0598
#
_cell.length_a   1.000
_cell.length_b   1.000
_cell.length_c   1.000
_cell.angle_alpha   90.00
_cell.angle_beta   90.00
_cell.angle_gamma   90.00
#
_symmetry.space_group_name_H-M   'P 1'
#
loop_
_entity.id
_entity.type
_entity.pdbx_description
1 polymer ?
#
loop_
_entity_poly.entity_id
_entity_poly.type
_entity_poly.pdbx_seq_one_letter_code
_entity_poly.pdbx_strand_id
1 'polypeptide(L)'
;MLKQSCRVPFNPQSDQEYSNLKGDNMMRAMKQLGMTAAIIGAMSAAPVLAQEIPADASNFYKSESVTVRQVTFPNQYNMNIAGNLFLPKNLDQKTKHAAIIVGHPMGAVKEQSANLYAVKMAEQGFVTLSVDLAFWGGSEGQPRNAVSPDLYAETFSAAADFLGTNPLVDRERIGVIGICGSGSFAISAAKIDPRLKAIATISMYDMGAANRNGLRHGMTLEQRKQILREAAEQRYAEFTGGETRYTSGTVHELTETSTPIEREFYAFYRTPRGEFTPEGSSPQLTTHPTFTSNVKFMNFYPFSDIET
;
A
#
# COMPACT_ATOMS: atom_id res chain seq x y z
N MET A 1 -27.65 28.88 31.40
CA MET A 1 -26.71 29.61 32.29
C MET A 1 -25.54 28.70 32.59
N LEU A 2 -24.39 29.06 32.07
CA LEU A 2 -23.02 28.93 32.56
C LEU A 2 -22.06 28.89 31.36
N LYS A 3 -21.65 30.11 30.98
CA LYS A 3 -20.48 30.30 30.11
C LYS A 3 -19.28 30.33 31.05
N GLN A 4 -18.34 29.38 30.88
CA GLN A 4 -16.98 29.53 31.39
C GLN A 4 -16.01 29.52 30.22
N SER A 5 -15.46 30.70 29.93
CA SER A 5 -14.39 30.90 28.98
C SER A 5 -13.06 30.62 29.68
N CYS A 6 -12.33 29.59 29.28
CA CYS A 6 -10.92 29.43 29.62
C CYS A 6 -10.09 30.28 28.66
N ARG A 7 -9.58 31.42 29.13
CA ARG A 7 -8.50 32.16 28.49
C ARG A 7 -7.18 31.66 29.10
N VAL A 8 -6.29 31.09 28.27
CA VAL A 8 -4.89 30.82 28.62
C VAL A 8 -4.11 32.09 28.26
N PRO A 9 -3.31 32.68 29.16
CA PRO A 9 -2.51 33.84 28.82
C PRO A 9 -1.31 33.48 27.96
N PHE A 10 -1.09 34.23 26.88
CA PHE A 10 0.06 34.16 25.98
C PHE A 10 1.24 34.84 26.71
N ASN A 11 2.38 34.09 26.81
CA ASN A 11 3.62 34.60 27.39
C ASN A 11 4.69 34.69 26.29
N PRO A 12 5.16 35.91 25.90
CA PRO A 12 6.09 36.09 24.79
C PRO A 12 7.57 35.84 25.11
N GLN A 13 7.92 35.39 26.31
CA GLN A 13 9.33 35.27 26.72
C GLN A 13 9.97 33.89 26.52
N SER A 14 9.27 32.89 26.00
CA SER A 14 9.82 31.53 25.81
C SER A 14 10.60 31.31 24.51
N ASP A 15 10.57 32.25 23.55
CA ASP A 15 11.16 32.03 22.22
C ASP A 15 12.64 32.47 22.09
N GLN A 16 13.22 33.07 23.11
CA GLN A 16 14.61 33.54 23.08
C GLN A 16 15.63 32.59 23.73
N GLU A 17 15.20 31.59 24.49
CA GLU A 17 16.12 30.63 25.12
C GLU A 17 16.46 29.41 24.26
N TYR A 18 15.71 29.14 23.19
CA TYR A 18 15.91 27.95 22.35
C TYR A 18 16.95 28.11 21.22
N SER A 19 17.45 29.32 20.96
CA SER A 19 18.38 29.57 19.85
C SER A 19 19.86 29.44 20.22
N ASN A 20 20.24 29.36 21.50
CA ASN A 20 21.64 29.39 21.94
C ASN A 20 22.27 28.05 22.34
N LEU A 21 21.59 26.92 22.19
CA LEU A 21 22.12 25.60 22.58
C LEU A 21 22.52 24.67 21.42
N LYS A 22 22.65 25.17 20.21
CA LYS A 22 22.99 24.35 19.01
C LYS A 22 24.41 24.58 18.45
N GLY A 23 25.33 25.30 19.13
CA GLY A 23 26.61 25.66 18.55
C GLY A 23 27.84 24.89 19.04
N ASP A 24 27.94 24.47 20.30
CA ASP A 24 29.23 24.17 20.90
C ASP A 24 29.53 22.75 21.39
N ASN A 25 28.59 21.81 21.33
CA ASN A 25 28.81 20.46 21.87
C ASN A 25 29.11 19.36 20.84
N MET A 26 29.10 19.65 19.55
CA MET A 26 29.33 18.62 18.51
C MET A 26 30.79 18.57 18.02
N MET A 27 31.63 19.55 18.36
CA MET A 27 33.05 19.59 17.93
C MET A 27 34.07 19.12 18.97
N ARG A 28 33.66 18.80 20.19
CA ARG A 28 34.59 18.27 21.25
C ARG A 28 34.66 16.76 21.40
N ALA A 29 33.71 16.01 20.78
CA ALA A 29 33.69 14.54 20.90
C ALA A 29 34.52 13.78 19.86
N MET A 30 35.15 14.45 18.89
CA MET A 30 35.89 13.76 17.79
C MET A 30 37.42 13.83 17.92
N LYS A 31 37.99 14.18 19.07
CA LYS A 31 39.46 14.28 19.24
C LYS A 31 40.10 13.32 20.24
N GLN A 32 39.41 12.32 20.72
CA GLN A 32 40.03 11.26 21.54
C GLN A 32 39.51 9.90 21.14
N LEU A 33 40.11 9.27 20.13
CA LEU A 33 40.38 7.83 20.06
C LEU A 33 41.40 7.61 18.93
N GLY A 34 42.64 7.54 19.34
CA GLY A 34 43.73 7.16 18.47
C GLY A 34 43.79 5.66 18.27
N MET A 35 44.17 5.33 17.09
CA MET A 35 44.89 4.14 16.64
C MET A 35 44.65 2.81 17.35
N THR A 36 43.86 1.94 16.67
CA THR A 36 44.10 0.50 16.71
C THR A 36 44.04 -0.03 15.29
N ALA A 37 45.11 -0.66 14.84
CA ALA A 37 45.25 -1.21 13.51
C ALA A 37 44.19 -2.28 13.26
N ALA A 38 43.32 -2.07 12.30
CA ALA A 38 42.37 -3.06 11.81
C ALA A 38 43.05 -3.91 10.73
N ILE A 39 43.17 -5.19 10.97
CA ILE A 39 43.49 -6.21 9.97
C ILE A 39 42.29 -6.21 8.99
N ILE A 40 42.50 -5.66 7.80
CA ILE A 40 41.55 -5.76 6.68
C ILE A 40 41.65 -7.17 6.11
N GLY A 41 40.84 -8.07 6.64
CA GLY A 41 40.52 -9.30 5.92
C GLY A 41 39.68 -8.92 4.69
N ALA A 42 40.26 -9.00 3.50
CA ALA A 42 39.53 -8.90 2.25
C ALA A 42 38.55 -10.09 2.15
N MET A 43 37.32 -9.92 2.67
CA MET A 43 36.23 -10.76 2.26
C MET A 43 35.88 -10.35 0.83
N SER A 44 36.37 -11.14 -0.13
CA SER A 44 35.88 -11.10 -1.49
C SER A 44 34.37 -11.38 -1.45
N ALA A 45 33.58 -10.32 -1.58
CA ALA A 45 32.16 -10.48 -1.86
C ALA A 45 32.07 -11.20 -3.22
N ALA A 46 31.81 -12.50 -3.18
CA ALA A 46 31.43 -13.22 -4.39
C ALA A 46 30.22 -12.47 -4.99
N PRO A 47 30.19 -12.20 -6.32
CA PRO A 47 29.04 -11.60 -6.93
C PRO A 47 27.84 -12.53 -6.63
N VAL A 48 26.84 -12.01 -5.94
CA VAL A 48 25.54 -12.68 -5.87
C VAL A 48 25.06 -12.72 -7.31
N LEU A 49 25.25 -13.87 -7.97
CA LEU A 49 24.67 -14.10 -9.27
C LEU A 49 23.18 -13.83 -9.11
N ALA A 50 22.67 -12.83 -9.82
CA ALA A 50 21.26 -12.56 -9.88
C ALA A 50 20.59 -13.86 -10.34
N GLN A 51 19.89 -14.53 -9.42
CA GLN A 51 19.19 -15.77 -9.73
C GLN A 51 18.18 -15.44 -10.81
N GLU A 52 18.31 -16.05 -12.00
CA GLU A 52 17.34 -15.83 -13.07
C GLU A 52 15.96 -16.20 -12.55
N ILE A 53 15.04 -15.24 -12.56
CA ILE A 53 13.66 -15.47 -12.18
C ILE A 53 13.03 -16.37 -13.25
N PRO A 54 12.48 -17.55 -12.89
CA PRO A 54 11.77 -18.39 -13.84
C PRO A 54 10.72 -17.59 -14.60
N ALA A 55 10.57 -17.84 -15.89
CA ALA A 55 9.67 -17.07 -16.75
C ALA A 55 8.22 -17.07 -16.22
N ASP A 56 7.78 -18.15 -15.58
CA ASP A 56 6.45 -18.30 -14.97
C ASP A 56 6.31 -17.64 -13.59
N ALA A 57 7.40 -17.14 -13.00
CA ALA A 57 7.45 -16.32 -11.79
C ALA A 57 7.67 -14.82 -12.11
N SER A 58 7.78 -14.44 -13.37
CA SER A 58 7.83 -13.04 -13.80
C SER A 58 6.53 -12.31 -13.41
N ASN A 59 6.66 -11.07 -12.94
CA ASN A 59 5.50 -10.25 -12.57
C ASN A 59 4.47 -10.12 -13.71
N PHE A 60 4.91 -10.08 -14.95
CA PHE A 60 4.05 -9.94 -16.14
C PHE A 60 3.83 -11.27 -16.87
N TYR A 61 3.95 -12.40 -16.16
CA TYR A 61 3.68 -13.71 -16.69
C TYR A 61 2.27 -13.83 -17.27
N LYS A 62 2.16 -14.46 -18.43
CA LYS A 62 0.91 -14.78 -19.11
C LYS A 62 0.79 -16.28 -19.29
N SER A 63 -0.30 -16.86 -18.81
CA SER A 63 -0.58 -18.28 -18.96
C SER A 63 -1.28 -18.58 -20.27
N GLU A 64 -0.85 -19.62 -20.97
CA GLU A 64 -1.56 -20.13 -22.14
C GLU A 64 -2.88 -20.83 -21.79
N SER A 65 -3.01 -21.32 -20.56
CA SER A 65 -4.22 -22.04 -20.09
C SER A 65 -5.30 -21.13 -19.46
N VAL A 66 -5.04 -19.82 -19.37
CA VAL A 66 -5.95 -18.86 -18.73
C VAL A 66 -6.36 -17.77 -19.71
N THR A 67 -7.65 -17.43 -19.69
CA THR A 67 -8.20 -16.26 -20.39
C THR A 67 -8.30 -15.10 -19.41
N VAL A 68 -7.87 -13.90 -19.83
CA VAL A 68 -7.96 -12.68 -19.04
C VAL A 68 -8.97 -11.73 -19.70
N ARG A 69 -9.88 -11.15 -18.90
CA ARG A 69 -10.84 -10.14 -19.34
C ARG A 69 -10.75 -8.94 -18.40
N GLN A 70 -10.58 -7.76 -18.95
CA GLN A 70 -10.75 -6.53 -18.19
C GLN A 70 -12.24 -6.37 -17.86
N VAL A 71 -12.53 -6.00 -16.62
CA VAL A 71 -13.88 -5.79 -16.12
C VAL A 71 -13.95 -4.50 -15.32
N THR A 72 -15.13 -3.93 -15.28
CA THR A 72 -15.45 -2.76 -14.45
C THR A 72 -16.80 -3.00 -13.79
N PHE A 73 -16.91 -2.70 -12.50
CA PHE A 73 -18.15 -2.86 -11.74
C PHE A 73 -18.26 -1.76 -10.67
N PRO A 74 -19.48 -1.33 -10.34
CA PRO A 74 -19.65 -0.30 -9.31
C PRO A 74 -19.44 -0.87 -7.90
N ASN A 75 -18.95 -0.05 -6.99
CA ASN A 75 -19.08 -0.28 -5.56
C ASN A 75 -20.39 0.34 -5.02
N GLN A 76 -20.72 0.18 -3.73
CA GLN A 76 -21.93 0.74 -3.13
C GLN A 76 -22.03 2.27 -3.19
N TYR A 77 -20.94 2.98 -3.47
CA TYR A 77 -20.88 4.43 -3.64
C TYR A 77 -20.92 4.86 -5.12
N ASN A 78 -21.27 3.94 -6.03
CA ASN A 78 -21.28 4.15 -7.49
C ASN A 78 -19.92 4.57 -8.08
N MET A 79 -18.81 4.23 -7.41
CA MET A 79 -17.47 4.37 -7.99
C MET A 79 -17.17 3.11 -8.80
N ASN A 80 -16.73 3.27 -10.03
CA ASN A 80 -16.30 2.15 -10.87
C ASN A 80 -14.96 1.58 -10.38
N ILE A 81 -14.97 0.30 -10.08
CA ILE A 81 -13.78 -0.49 -9.69
C ILE A 81 -13.31 -1.26 -10.90
N ALA A 82 -12.03 -1.13 -11.23
CA ALA A 82 -11.39 -1.84 -12.34
C ALA A 82 -10.78 -3.16 -11.85
N GLY A 83 -10.97 -4.22 -12.61
CA GLY A 83 -10.42 -5.53 -12.33
C GLY A 83 -9.97 -6.27 -13.59
N ASN A 84 -9.19 -7.31 -13.40
CA ASN A 84 -8.88 -8.31 -14.41
C ASN A 84 -9.44 -9.67 -13.94
N LEU A 85 -10.41 -10.20 -14.69
CA LEU A 85 -11.02 -11.49 -14.45
C LEU A 85 -10.22 -12.56 -15.20
N PHE A 86 -9.73 -13.57 -14.49
CA PHE A 86 -8.97 -14.69 -15.03
C PHE A 86 -9.82 -15.95 -14.97
N LEU A 87 -9.98 -16.61 -16.10
CA LEU A 87 -10.78 -17.82 -16.26
C LEU A 87 -9.92 -18.93 -16.84
N PRO A 88 -9.82 -20.12 -16.19
CA PRO A 88 -9.23 -21.30 -16.81
C PRO A 88 -9.94 -21.63 -18.14
N LYS A 89 -9.18 -21.90 -19.21
CA LYS A 89 -9.77 -22.22 -20.52
C LYS A 89 -10.60 -23.51 -20.53
N ASN A 90 -10.24 -24.43 -19.64
CA ASN A 90 -10.91 -25.75 -19.48
C ASN A 90 -11.99 -25.74 -18.39
N LEU A 91 -12.44 -24.56 -17.93
CA LEU A 91 -13.45 -24.45 -16.88
C LEU A 91 -14.78 -25.05 -17.35
N ASP A 92 -15.35 -25.96 -16.56
CA ASP A 92 -16.68 -26.52 -16.85
C ASP A 92 -17.76 -25.43 -16.71
N GLN A 93 -18.40 -25.10 -17.83
CA GLN A 93 -19.44 -24.07 -17.90
C GLN A 93 -20.79 -24.51 -17.28
N LYS A 94 -20.93 -25.76 -16.87
CA LYS A 94 -22.16 -26.33 -16.28
C LYS A 94 -22.12 -26.36 -14.75
N THR A 95 -20.95 -26.15 -14.16
CA THR A 95 -20.77 -26.18 -12.70
C THR A 95 -20.33 -24.81 -12.19
N LYS A 96 -20.52 -24.57 -10.90
CA LYS A 96 -20.05 -23.37 -10.23
C LYS A 96 -18.70 -23.64 -9.55
N HIS A 97 -17.81 -22.67 -9.63
CA HIS A 97 -16.42 -22.78 -9.18
C HIS A 97 -16.13 -21.84 -8.00
N ALA A 98 -15.18 -22.23 -7.18
CA ALA A 98 -14.64 -21.33 -6.16
C ALA A 98 -13.95 -20.14 -6.84
N ALA A 99 -14.04 -18.97 -6.20
CA ALA A 99 -13.43 -17.75 -6.72
C ALA A 99 -12.48 -17.11 -5.70
N ILE A 100 -11.48 -16.37 -6.20
CA ILE A 100 -10.50 -15.66 -5.38
C ILE A 100 -10.36 -14.22 -5.86
N ILE A 101 -10.54 -13.28 -4.95
CA ILE A 101 -10.23 -11.85 -5.16
C ILE A 101 -8.77 -11.63 -4.77
N VAL A 102 -8.01 -10.91 -5.59
CA VAL A 102 -6.60 -10.60 -5.30
C VAL A 102 -6.39 -9.10 -5.24
N GLY A 103 -5.98 -8.60 -4.07
CA GLY A 103 -5.65 -7.20 -3.84
C GLY A 103 -4.14 -6.95 -3.91
N HIS A 104 -3.76 -5.83 -4.51
CA HIS A 104 -2.36 -5.41 -4.72
C HIS A 104 -1.74 -4.74 -3.47
N PRO A 105 -0.40 -4.63 -3.37
CA PRO A 105 0.28 -3.84 -2.35
C PRO A 105 -0.18 -2.38 -2.36
N MET A 106 -0.14 -1.72 -1.19
CA MET A 106 -0.43 -0.29 -1.12
C MET A 106 0.50 0.52 -2.01
N GLY A 107 -0.08 1.36 -2.86
CA GLY A 107 0.66 2.15 -3.85
C GLY A 107 0.95 1.42 -5.17
N ALA A 108 0.72 0.12 -5.25
CA ALA A 108 0.77 -0.66 -6.50
C ALA A 108 -0.55 -0.59 -7.27
N VAL A 109 -0.65 -1.37 -8.34
CA VAL A 109 -1.86 -1.58 -9.13
C VAL A 109 -2.01 -3.06 -9.50
N LYS A 110 -3.20 -3.45 -9.95
CA LYS A 110 -3.54 -4.86 -10.25
C LYS A 110 -2.64 -5.51 -11.28
N GLU A 111 -2.12 -4.76 -12.25
CA GLU A 111 -1.23 -5.26 -13.32
C GLU A 111 0.10 -5.81 -12.78
N GLN A 112 0.47 -5.43 -11.58
CA GLN A 112 1.71 -5.84 -10.95
C GLN A 112 1.51 -7.19 -10.22
N SER A 113 2.00 -7.34 -9.00
CA SER A 113 1.98 -8.63 -8.28
C SER A 113 0.59 -9.27 -8.17
N ALA A 114 -0.50 -8.48 -8.11
CA ALA A 114 -1.83 -9.04 -8.00
C ALA A 114 -2.23 -9.90 -9.23
N ASN A 115 -1.88 -9.46 -10.43
CA ASN A 115 -2.11 -10.26 -11.64
C ASN A 115 -1.34 -11.58 -11.63
N LEU A 116 -0.09 -11.57 -11.15
CA LEU A 116 0.71 -12.80 -11.06
C LEU A 116 0.04 -13.83 -10.13
N TYR A 117 -0.39 -13.40 -8.94
CA TYR A 117 -1.10 -14.30 -8.02
C TYR A 117 -2.44 -14.75 -8.61
N ALA A 118 -3.19 -13.85 -9.26
CA ALA A 118 -4.47 -14.19 -9.87
C ALA A 118 -4.32 -15.24 -11.00
N VAL A 119 -3.36 -15.07 -11.90
CA VAL A 119 -3.14 -16.03 -12.99
C VAL A 119 -2.69 -17.38 -12.45
N LYS A 120 -1.80 -17.41 -11.42
CA LYS A 120 -1.34 -18.67 -10.82
C LYS A 120 -2.46 -19.43 -10.11
N MET A 121 -3.37 -18.74 -9.45
CA MET A 121 -4.55 -19.37 -8.85
C MET A 121 -5.56 -19.82 -9.93
N ALA A 122 -5.69 -19.09 -11.02
CA ALA A 122 -6.52 -19.55 -12.15
C ALA A 122 -5.97 -20.82 -12.80
N GLU A 123 -4.65 -20.99 -12.91
CA GLU A 123 -4.03 -22.24 -13.35
C GLU A 123 -4.39 -23.44 -12.45
N GLN A 124 -4.73 -23.18 -11.18
CA GLN A 124 -5.21 -24.20 -10.24
C GLN A 124 -6.71 -24.45 -10.30
N GLY A 125 -7.41 -23.84 -11.25
CA GLY A 125 -8.85 -24.07 -11.48
C GLY A 125 -9.81 -23.10 -10.78
N PHE A 126 -9.31 -22.04 -10.13
CA PHE A 126 -10.15 -21.00 -9.55
C PHE A 126 -10.59 -19.96 -10.59
N VAL A 127 -11.78 -19.40 -10.44
CA VAL A 127 -12.11 -18.12 -11.04
C VAL A 127 -11.44 -17.03 -10.23
N THR A 128 -10.57 -16.20 -10.82
CA THR A 128 -9.85 -15.19 -10.04
C THR A 128 -10.07 -13.79 -10.58
N LEU A 129 -10.04 -12.81 -9.67
CA LEU A 129 -10.24 -11.40 -9.98
C LEU A 129 -9.18 -10.58 -9.26
N SER A 130 -8.23 -10.00 -9.99
CA SER A 130 -7.39 -8.94 -9.44
C SER A 130 -8.09 -7.60 -9.55
N VAL A 131 -8.00 -6.75 -8.52
CA VAL A 131 -8.70 -5.46 -8.48
C VAL A 131 -7.74 -4.31 -8.19
N ASP A 132 -8.01 -3.16 -8.78
CA ASP A 132 -7.44 -1.90 -8.31
C ASP A 132 -8.27 -1.37 -7.15
N LEU A 133 -7.61 -0.97 -6.06
CA LEU A 133 -8.27 -0.28 -4.96
C LEU A 133 -8.85 1.06 -5.45
N ALA A 134 -9.95 1.50 -4.86
CA ALA A 134 -10.52 2.82 -5.15
C ALA A 134 -9.42 3.91 -5.12
N PHE A 135 -9.46 4.88 -6.03
CA PHE A 135 -8.47 5.94 -6.27
C PHE A 135 -7.17 5.50 -6.98
N TRP A 136 -6.94 4.19 -7.19
CA TRP A 136 -5.70 3.65 -7.79
C TRP A 136 -5.97 3.00 -9.14
N GLY A 137 -4.91 2.94 -9.95
CA GLY A 137 -4.96 2.25 -11.25
C GLY A 137 -6.12 2.72 -12.13
N GLY A 138 -6.89 1.77 -12.65
CA GLY A 138 -8.08 2.03 -13.45
C GLY A 138 -9.36 2.27 -12.63
N SER A 139 -9.34 2.10 -11.30
CA SER A 139 -10.50 2.37 -10.44
C SER A 139 -10.72 3.87 -10.27
N GLU A 140 -11.98 4.28 -10.17
CA GLU A 140 -12.36 5.68 -9.99
C GLU A 140 -11.98 6.24 -8.61
N GLY A 141 -12.13 7.55 -8.50
CA GLY A 141 -11.93 8.34 -7.30
C GLY A 141 -10.97 9.51 -7.49
N GLN A 142 -11.29 10.64 -6.84
CA GLN A 142 -10.49 11.85 -6.85
C GLN A 142 -10.25 12.34 -5.41
N PRO A 143 -9.09 12.94 -5.13
CA PRO A 143 -7.91 12.99 -6.01
C PRO A 143 -7.33 11.60 -6.26
N ARG A 144 -6.60 11.42 -7.37
CA ARG A 144 -5.91 10.13 -7.63
C ARG A 144 -4.92 9.81 -6.52
N ASN A 145 -4.73 8.53 -6.25
CA ASN A 145 -3.84 8.02 -5.20
C ASN A 145 -4.25 8.45 -3.77
N ALA A 146 -5.51 8.83 -3.56
CA ALA A 146 -6.01 9.12 -2.23
C ALA A 146 -6.10 7.85 -1.37
N VAL A 147 -5.89 8.00 -0.08
CA VAL A 147 -6.02 6.93 0.92
C VAL A 147 -7.39 6.97 1.56
N SER A 148 -8.10 5.86 1.50
CA SER A 148 -9.34 5.63 2.23
C SER A 148 -9.45 4.15 2.61
N PRO A 149 -9.03 3.75 3.83
CA PRO A 149 -9.09 2.35 4.25
C PRO A 149 -10.47 1.73 4.14
N ASP A 150 -11.54 2.51 4.39
CA ASP A 150 -12.92 2.05 4.29
C ASP A 150 -13.30 1.73 2.83
N LEU A 151 -12.94 2.61 1.88
CA LEU A 151 -13.18 2.36 0.45
C LEU A 151 -12.27 1.25 -0.10
N TYR A 152 -11.14 1.00 0.53
CA TYR A 152 -10.30 -0.14 0.18
C TYR A 152 -10.92 -1.46 0.64
N ALA A 153 -11.49 -1.51 1.86
CA ALA A 153 -12.27 -2.66 2.32
C ALA A 153 -13.52 -2.85 1.44
N GLU A 154 -14.23 -1.77 1.13
CA GLU A 154 -15.37 -1.77 0.21
C GLU A 154 -15.05 -2.32 -1.19
N THR A 155 -13.83 -2.08 -1.70
CA THR A 155 -13.39 -2.65 -2.98
C THR A 155 -13.47 -4.18 -2.99
N PHE A 156 -13.15 -4.84 -1.86
CA PHE A 156 -13.27 -6.31 -1.74
C PHE A 156 -14.73 -6.76 -1.67
N SER A 157 -15.60 -6.02 -1.00
CA SER A 157 -17.04 -6.29 -0.96
C SER A 157 -17.68 -6.14 -2.34
N ALA A 158 -17.35 -5.07 -3.07
CA ALA A 158 -17.79 -4.87 -4.45
C ALA A 158 -17.29 -5.97 -5.40
N ALA A 159 -16.07 -6.45 -5.20
CA ALA A 159 -15.54 -7.59 -5.94
C ALA A 159 -16.30 -8.89 -5.61
N ALA A 160 -16.74 -9.06 -4.36
CA ALA A 160 -17.60 -10.18 -3.97
C ALA A 160 -19.01 -10.07 -4.58
N ASP A 161 -19.58 -8.86 -4.73
CA ASP A 161 -20.83 -8.63 -5.46
C ASP A 161 -20.69 -9.06 -6.92
N PHE A 162 -19.63 -8.59 -7.59
CA PHE A 162 -19.35 -8.92 -8.99
C PHE A 162 -19.18 -10.42 -9.19
N LEU A 163 -18.36 -11.09 -8.38
CA LEU A 163 -18.14 -12.53 -8.48
C LEU A 163 -19.37 -13.33 -8.09
N GLY A 164 -20.06 -12.97 -7.01
CA GLY A 164 -21.23 -13.69 -6.50
C GLY A 164 -22.45 -13.63 -7.43
N THR A 165 -22.48 -12.67 -8.36
CA THR A 165 -23.49 -12.57 -9.42
C THR A 165 -23.05 -13.23 -10.73
N ASN A 166 -21.80 -13.66 -10.84
CA ASN A 166 -21.30 -14.38 -12.01
C ASN A 166 -21.85 -15.82 -12.02
N PRO A 167 -22.46 -16.29 -13.12
CA PRO A 167 -23.08 -17.64 -13.19
C PRO A 167 -22.06 -18.78 -12.98
N LEU A 168 -20.79 -18.57 -13.23
CA LEU A 168 -19.72 -19.57 -13.06
C LEU A 168 -19.21 -19.66 -11.62
N VAL A 169 -19.60 -18.73 -10.72
CA VAL A 169 -19.04 -18.64 -9.37
C VAL A 169 -20.01 -19.22 -8.34
N ASP A 170 -19.46 -20.05 -7.46
CA ASP A 170 -20.14 -20.47 -6.24
C ASP A 170 -19.93 -19.38 -5.17
N ARG A 171 -20.99 -18.64 -4.89
CA ARG A 171 -20.97 -17.53 -3.92
C ARG A 171 -20.65 -17.95 -2.48
N GLU A 172 -20.80 -19.25 -2.17
CA GLU A 172 -20.41 -19.80 -0.86
C GLU A 172 -18.93 -20.18 -0.79
N ARG A 173 -18.19 -19.98 -1.88
CA ARG A 173 -16.74 -20.31 -1.97
C ARG A 173 -15.92 -19.17 -2.56
N ILE A 174 -16.09 -17.96 -2.03
CA ILE A 174 -15.30 -16.78 -2.40
C ILE A 174 -14.22 -16.56 -1.33
N GLY A 175 -12.95 -16.57 -1.74
CA GLY A 175 -11.80 -16.25 -0.92
C GLY A 175 -11.10 -14.97 -1.36
N VAL A 176 -10.17 -14.49 -0.54
CA VAL A 176 -9.37 -13.30 -0.80
C VAL A 176 -7.89 -13.61 -0.59
N ILE A 177 -7.05 -13.10 -1.48
CA ILE A 177 -5.60 -12.97 -1.27
C ILE A 177 -5.28 -11.48 -1.16
N GLY A 178 -4.83 -11.05 0.02
CA GLY A 178 -4.37 -9.68 0.26
C GLY A 178 -2.85 -9.59 0.31
N ILE A 179 -2.24 -8.87 -0.64
CA ILE A 179 -0.78 -8.71 -0.71
C ILE A 179 -0.39 -7.41 -0.01
N CYS A 180 0.57 -7.45 0.91
CA CYS A 180 1.10 -6.29 1.64
C CYS A 180 -0.04 -5.50 2.32
N GLY A 181 -0.25 -4.22 1.96
CA GLY A 181 -1.34 -3.39 2.49
C GLY A 181 -2.73 -3.98 2.29
N SER A 182 -2.99 -4.62 1.14
CA SER A 182 -4.28 -5.28 0.88
C SER A 182 -4.60 -6.42 1.84
N GLY A 183 -3.60 -7.00 2.52
CA GLY A 183 -3.86 -7.96 3.60
C GLY A 183 -4.69 -7.34 4.74
N SER A 184 -4.33 -6.13 5.17
CA SER A 184 -5.07 -5.43 6.21
C SER A 184 -6.45 -4.94 5.74
N PHE A 185 -6.60 -4.58 4.47
CA PHE A 185 -7.90 -4.16 3.91
C PHE A 185 -8.85 -5.35 3.72
N ALA A 186 -8.33 -6.49 3.25
CA ALA A 186 -9.08 -7.75 3.11
C ALA A 186 -9.60 -8.25 4.48
N ILE A 187 -8.77 -8.21 5.52
CA ILE A 187 -9.20 -8.55 6.89
C ILE A 187 -10.29 -7.58 7.36
N SER A 188 -10.12 -6.28 7.13
CA SER A 188 -11.13 -5.28 7.49
C SER A 188 -12.46 -5.52 6.77
N ALA A 189 -12.43 -5.88 5.48
CA ALA A 189 -13.62 -6.25 4.73
C ALA A 189 -14.29 -7.50 5.31
N ALA A 190 -13.53 -8.54 5.59
CA ALA A 190 -14.05 -9.82 6.06
C ALA A 190 -14.70 -9.76 7.45
N LYS A 191 -14.32 -8.79 8.29
CA LYS A 191 -15.01 -8.57 9.59
C LYS A 191 -16.48 -8.21 9.44
N ILE A 192 -16.88 -7.64 8.31
CA ILE A 192 -18.23 -7.15 8.05
C ILE A 192 -18.89 -7.78 6.82
N ASP A 193 -18.17 -8.58 6.06
CA ASP A 193 -18.67 -9.25 4.86
C ASP A 193 -18.52 -10.77 4.96
N PRO A 194 -19.56 -11.50 5.40
CA PRO A 194 -19.51 -12.93 5.60
C PRO A 194 -19.42 -13.74 4.30
N ARG A 195 -19.49 -13.11 3.14
CA ARG A 195 -19.30 -13.76 1.84
C ARG A 195 -17.85 -14.09 1.55
N LEU A 196 -16.89 -13.40 2.23
CA LEU A 196 -15.47 -13.68 2.15
C LEU A 196 -15.14 -14.85 3.10
N LYS A 197 -15.14 -16.08 2.56
CA LYS A 197 -15.08 -17.33 3.34
C LYS A 197 -13.67 -17.74 3.75
N ALA A 198 -12.65 -17.29 3.04
CA ALA A 198 -11.26 -17.61 3.32
C ALA A 198 -10.37 -16.42 2.97
N ILE A 199 -9.39 -16.16 3.84
CA ILE A 199 -8.45 -15.06 3.64
C ILE A 199 -7.03 -15.60 3.73
N ALA A 200 -6.23 -15.33 2.71
CA ALA A 200 -4.79 -15.51 2.74
C ALA A 200 -4.10 -14.14 2.64
N THR A 201 -3.08 -13.95 3.43
CA THR A 201 -2.26 -12.73 3.37
C THR A 201 -0.84 -13.05 2.99
N ILE A 202 -0.23 -12.21 2.15
CA ILE A 202 1.13 -12.40 1.66
C ILE A 202 1.94 -11.18 2.02
N SER A 203 2.99 -11.36 2.83
CA SER A 203 3.84 -10.26 3.33
C SER A 203 3.00 -9.09 3.86
N MET A 204 1.97 -9.40 4.63
CA MET A 204 0.95 -8.46 5.06
C MET A 204 1.55 -7.32 5.88
N TYR A 205 0.99 -6.14 5.69
CA TYR A 205 1.31 -4.94 6.44
C TYR A 205 0.08 -4.44 7.19
N ASP A 206 0.18 -4.27 8.51
CA ASP A 206 -0.80 -3.47 9.25
C ASP A 206 -0.57 -1.99 8.90
N MET A 207 -1.33 -1.51 7.90
CA MET A 207 -1.20 -0.15 7.41
C MET A 207 -1.48 0.90 8.48
N GLY A 208 -2.35 0.59 9.42
CA GLY A 208 -2.64 1.47 10.55
C GLY A 208 -1.48 1.56 11.54
N ALA A 209 -1.00 0.43 12.03
CA ALA A 209 0.12 0.40 12.96
C ALA A 209 1.40 0.97 12.34
N ALA A 210 1.70 0.64 11.08
CA ALA A 210 2.85 1.17 10.36
C ALA A 210 2.83 2.70 10.27
N ASN A 211 1.67 3.30 9.98
CA ASN A 211 1.54 4.76 9.90
C ASN A 211 1.47 5.44 11.27
N ARG A 212 1.01 4.74 12.33
CA ARG A 212 1.02 5.30 13.70
C ARG A 212 2.37 5.24 14.37
N ASN A 213 3.10 4.15 14.15
CA ASN A 213 4.28 3.81 14.95
C ASN A 213 5.58 3.83 14.14
N GLY A 214 5.50 3.92 12.81
CA GLY A 214 6.65 3.75 11.93
C GLY A 214 7.17 2.31 11.90
N LEU A 215 8.17 2.08 11.07
CA LEU A 215 8.83 0.78 10.97
C LEU A 215 9.49 0.42 12.32
N ARG A 216 9.26 -0.79 12.81
CA ARG A 216 9.78 -1.29 14.10
C ARG A 216 9.46 -0.38 15.29
N HIS A 217 8.32 0.31 15.24
CA HIS A 217 7.89 1.28 16.26
C HIS A 217 8.87 2.45 16.43
N GLY A 218 9.57 2.85 15.35
CA GLY A 218 10.58 3.90 15.39
C GLY A 218 10.01 5.34 15.36
N MET A 219 8.70 5.52 15.17
CA MET A 219 8.08 6.85 15.14
C MET A 219 7.69 7.29 16.55
N THR A 220 8.20 8.45 16.98
CA THR A 220 7.80 9.06 18.25
C THR A 220 6.41 9.72 18.17
N LEU A 221 5.79 9.95 19.32
CA LEU A 221 4.52 10.68 19.39
C LEU A 221 4.64 12.10 18.79
N GLU A 222 5.75 12.78 19.02
CA GLU A 222 5.95 14.13 18.48
C GLU A 222 6.10 14.14 16.95
N GLN A 223 6.82 13.18 16.40
CA GLN A 223 6.89 13.02 14.94
C GLN A 223 5.50 12.76 14.34
N ARG A 224 4.70 11.89 14.96
CA ARG A 224 3.32 11.65 14.52
C ARG A 224 2.46 12.91 14.60
N LYS A 225 2.51 13.65 15.70
CA LYS A 225 1.81 14.92 15.85
C LYS A 225 2.25 15.95 14.80
N GLN A 226 3.54 15.99 14.48
CA GLN A 226 4.06 16.88 13.45
C GLN A 226 3.49 16.55 12.07
N ILE A 227 3.46 15.26 11.67
CA ILE A 227 2.84 14.83 10.42
C ILE A 227 1.36 15.24 10.36
N LEU A 228 0.61 15.09 11.46
CA LEU A 228 -0.79 15.49 11.52
C LEU A 228 -0.98 17.01 11.38
N ARG A 229 -0.11 17.83 12.02
CA ARG A 229 -0.13 19.29 11.83
C ARG A 229 0.16 19.69 10.39
N GLU A 230 1.21 19.12 9.80
CA GLU A 230 1.57 19.39 8.39
C GLU A 230 0.45 18.98 7.43
N ALA A 231 -0.21 17.84 7.67
CA ALA A 231 -1.34 17.43 6.85
C ALA A 231 -2.54 18.36 6.99
N ALA A 232 -2.78 18.91 8.20
CA ALA A 232 -3.84 19.89 8.41
C ALA A 232 -3.56 21.22 7.69
N GLU A 233 -2.33 21.73 7.74
CA GLU A 233 -1.91 22.94 7.01
C GLU A 233 -1.97 22.71 5.48
N GLN A 234 -1.52 21.56 5.00
CA GLN A 234 -1.61 21.22 3.58
C GLN A 234 -3.07 21.19 3.09
N ARG A 235 -4.03 20.76 3.93
CA ARG A 235 -5.45 20.79 3.59
C ARG A 235 -5.98 22.22 3.38
N TYR A 236 -5.50 23.20 4.14
CA TYR A 236 -5.85 24.63 3.91
C TYR A 236 -5.28 25.10 2.57
N ALA A 237 -4.05 24.74 2.26
CA ALA A 237 -3.44 25.08 0.97
C ALA A 237 -4.22 24.47 -0.20
N GLU A 238 -4.54 23.18 -0.16
CA GLU A 238 -5.31 22.48 -1.20
C GLU A 238 -6.75 23.05 -1.31
N PHE A 239 -7.39 23.36 -0.19
CA PHE A 239 -8.75 23.94 -0.18
C PHE A 239 -8.82 25.32 -0.83
N THR A 240 -7.74 26.10 -0.77
CA THR A 240 -7.62 27.40 -1.42
C THR A 240 -7.05 27.36 -2.84
N GLY A 241 -6.96 26.16 -3.45
CA GLY A 241 -6.54 25.95 -4.83
C GLY A 241 -5.04 25.70 -5.00
N GLY A 242 -4.31 25.44 -3.92
CA GLY A 242 -2.91 25.01 -3.98
C GLY A 242 -2.76 23.59 -4.51
N GLU A 243 -1.54 23.23 -4.88
CA GLU A 243 -1.23 21.93 -5.46
C GLU A 243 -1.38 20.77 -4.44
N THR A 244 -1.83 19.63 -4.94
CA THR A 244 -1.86 18.39 -4.16
C THR A 244 -0.44 17.91 -3.85
N ARG A 245 -0.13 17.79 -2.56
CA ARG A 245 1.13 17.21 -2.11
C ARG A 245 1.01 15.68 -2.04
N TYR A 246 2.02 14.98 -2.54
CA TYR A 246 2.15 13.54 -2.41
C TYR A 246 3.16 13.17 -1.33
N THR A 247 2.95 12.06 -0.64
CA THR A 247 3.92 11.52 0.31
C THR A 247 4.97 10.68 -0.40
N SER A 248 6.04 10.37 0.28
CA SER A 248 7.08 9.49 -0.24
C SER A 248 6.52 8.09 -0.53
N GLY A 249 6.67 7.65 -1.77
CA GLY A 249 6.47 6.27 -2.18
C GLY A 249 7.81 5.60 -2.46
N THR A 250 7.92 4.88 -3.57
CA THR A 250 9.21 4.37 -4.06
C THR A 250 10.03 5.51 -4.62
N VAL A 251 11.27 5.64 -4.18
CA VAL A 251 12.21 6.66 -4.69
C VAL A 251 12.39 6.52 -6.20
N HIS A 252 12.61 7.65 -6.89
CA HIS A 252 12.84 7.66 -8.33
C HIS A 252 14.30 7.42 -8.70
N GLU A 253 15.21 7.69 -7.78
CA GLU A 253 16.65 7.52 -7.96
C GLU A 253 17.25 6.92 -6.69
N LEU A 254 18.27 6.07 -6.87
CA LEU A 254 19.08 5.54 -5.77
C LEU A 254 20.29 6.44 -5.55
N THR A 255 20.59 6.68 -4.27
CA THR A 255 21.78 7.41 -3.83
C THR A 255 22.69 6.50 -2.99
N GLU A 256 23.87 6.94 -2.65
CA GLU A 256 24.76 6.21 -1.74
C GLU A 256 24.12 5.99 -0.37
N THR A 257 23.27 6.91 0.08
CA THR A 257 22.56 6.87 1.36
C THR A 257 21.24 6.12 1.32
N SER A 258 20.80 5.61 0.16
CA SER A 258 19.57 4.83 0.03
C SER A 258 19.59 3.60 0.90
N THR A 259 18.54 3.43 1.69
CA THR A 259 18.38 2.30 2.60
C THR A 259 18.18 0.98 1.83
N PRO A 260 18.42 -0.18 2.45
CA PRO A 260 18.14 -1.48 1.82
C PRO A 260 16.68 -1.61 1.35
N ILE A 261 15.71 -1.06 2.10
CA ILE A 261 14.29 -1.08 1.75
C ILE A 261 14.04 -0.26 0.49
N GLU A 262 14.57 0.97 0.40
CA GLU A 262 14.45 1.81 -0.80
C GLU A 262 15.05 1.14 -2.03
N ARG A 263 16.21 0.46 -1.90
CA ARG A 263 16.84 -0.29 -2.98
C ARG A 263 15.97 -1.45 -3.45
N GLU A 264 15.35 -2.19 -2.54
CA GLU A 264 14.51 -3.33 -2.86
C GLU A 264 13.20 -2.88 -3.54
N PHE A 265 12.55 -1.83 -3.03
CA PHE A 265 11.36 -1.25 -3.66
C PHE A 265 11.69 -0.66 -5.05
N TYR A 266 12.82 0.04 -5.18
CA TYR A 266 13.29 0.55 -6.47
C TYR A 266 13.50 -0.59 -7.47
N ALA A 267 14.18 -1.67 -7.04
CA ALA A 267 14.45 -2.84 -7.88
C ALA A 267 13.19 -3.53 -8.41
N PHE A 268 12.05 -3.37 -7.76
CA PHE A 268 10.77 -3.85 -8.27
C PHE A 268 10.01 -2.76 -9.03
N TYR A 269 9.71 -1.62 -8.40
CA TYR A 269 8.77 -0.64 -8.94
C TYR A 269 9.38 0.33 -9.98
N ARG A 270 10.69 0.40 -10.12
CA ARG A 270 11.40 1.30 -11.05
C ARG A 270 12.27 0.55 -12.06
N THR A 271 12.03 -0.73 -12.27
CA THR A 271 12.71 -1.56 -13.27
C THR A 271 11.70 -2.41 -14.03
N PRO A 272 12.07 -3.01 -15.18
CA PRO A 272 11.18 -3.90 -15.94
C PRO A 272 10.64 -5.09 -15.15
N ARG A 273 11.17 -5.35 -13.96
CA ARG A 273 10.68 -6.41 -13.07
C ARG A 273 9.23 -6.21 -12.63
N GLY A 274 8.82 -4.96 -12.38
CA GLY A 274 7.48 -4.66 -11.89
C GLY A 274 7.02 -3.22 -12.16
N GLU A 275 7.80 -2.43 -12.92
CA GLU A 275 7.40 -1.07 -13.30
C GLU A 275 6.11 -1.10 -14.13
N PHE A 276 5.16 -0.28 -13.76
CA PHE A 276 3.91 -0.11 -14.48
C PHE A 276 3.31 1.28 -14.18
N THR A 277 2.97 2.00 -15.22
CA THR A 277 2.26 3.29 -15.12
C THR A 277 0.85 3.11 -15.68
N PRO A 278 -0.20 3.25 -14.85
CA PRO A 278 -1.58 3.18 -15.31
C PRO A 278 -1.90 4.27 -16.34
N GLU A 279 -2.84 3.99 -17.23
CA GLU A 279 -3.36 4.99 -18.15
C GLU A 279 -3.90 6.20 -17.39
N GLY A 280 -3.58 7.40 -17.87
CA GLY A 280 -3.97 8.68 -17.23
C GLY A 280 -3.16 9.04 -15.98
N SER A 281 -2.15 8.24 -15.60
CA SER A 281 -1.18 8.56 -14.54
C SER A 281 0.17 8.98 -15.14
N SER A 282 1.11 9.31 -14.26
CA SER A 282 2.51 9.55 -14.65
C SER A 282 3.46 8.68 -13.83
N PRO A 283 4.66 8.35 -14.37
CA PRO A 283 5.66 7.57 -13.62
C PRO A 283 6.02 8.21 -12.27
N GLN A 284 5.99 9.55 -12.19
CA GLN A 284 6.31 10.32 -10.98
C GLN A 284 5.29 10.12 -9.86
N LEU A 285 4.05 9.76 -10.21
CA LEU A 285 2.96 9.56 -9.25
C LEU A 285 2.75 8.10 -8.86
N THR A 286 3.36 7.15 -9.59
CA THR A 286 3.24 5.72 -9.24
C THR A 286 3.83 5.47 -7.86
N THR A 287 3.10 4.73 -7.03
CA THR A 287 3.41 4.38 -5.63
C THR A 287 3.30 5.54 -4.62
N HIS A 288 2.93 6.76 -5.03
CA HIS A 288 2.85 7.93 -4.15
C HIS A 288 1.41 8.27 -3.77
N PRO A 289 0.96 8.00 -2.52
CA PRO A 289 -0.33 8.47 -2.05
C PRO A 289 -0.34 9.98 -1.78
N THR A 290 -1.52 10.60 -1.84
CA THR A 290 -1.66 12.00 -1.43
C THR A 290 -1.36 12.16 0.05
N PHE A 291 -0.58 13.19 0.41
CA PHE A 291 -0.11 13.41 1.77
C PHE A 291 -1.26 13.63 2.76
N THR A 292 -2.23 14.48 2.37
CA THR A 292 -3.38 14.83 3.21
C THR A 292 -4.32 13.65 3.51
N SER A 293 -4.40 12.67 2.61
CA SER A 293 -5.20 11.48 2.84
C SER A 293 -4.42 10.36 3.56
N ASN A 294 -3.09 10.31 3.41
CA ASN A 294 -2.27 9.24 3.99
C ASN A 294 -2.40 9.14 5.52
N VAL A 295 -2.63 10.27 6.20
CA VAL A 295 -2.84 10.28 7.66
C VAL A 295 -4.09 9.51 8.10
N LYS A 296 -5.04 9.21 7.19
CA LYS A 296 -6.21 8.37 7.49
C LYS A 296 -5.82 6.97 7.93
N PHE A 297 -4.67 6.46 7.49
CA PHE A 297 -4.15 5.19 8.02
C PHE A 297 -3.93 5.22 9.53
N MET A 298 -3.60 6.38 10.12
CA MET A 298 -3.43 6.48 11.58
C MET A 298 -4.69 6.17 12.37
N ASN A 299 -5.87 6.26 11.74
CA ASN A 299 -7.16 5.89 12.32
C ASN A 299 -7.67 4.51 11.86
N PHE A 300 -6.82 3.70 11.24
CA PHE A 300 -7.16 2.37 10.75
C PHE A 300 -6.64 1.29 11.69
N TYR A 301 -7.54 0.40 12.14
CA TYR A 301 -7.27 -0.68 13.11
C TYR A 301 -7.84 -2.00 12.56
N PRO A 302 -7.12 -2.65 11.62
CA PRO A 302 -7.63 -3.82 10.92
C PRO A 302 -7.88 -5.02 11.83
N PHE A 303 -7.15 -5.11 12.94
CA PHE A 303 -7.24 -6.24 13.88
C PHE A 303 -8.15 -6.02 15.09
N SER A 304 -8.75 -4.82 15.26
CA SER A 304 -9.75 -4.64 16.30
C SER A 304 -10.96 -5.51 16.01
N ASP A 305 -11.46 -6.18 17.02
CA ASP A 305 -12.66 -7.03 16.97
C ASP A 305 -12.59 -8.13 15.90
N ILE A 306 -11.40 -8.68 15.68
CA ILE A 306 -11.18 -9.76 14.70
C ILE A 306 -11.80 -11.09 15.16
N GLU A 307 -12.17 -11.21 16.42
CA GLU A 307 -12.75 -12.42 17.03
C GLU A 307 -14.26 -12.51 16.82
N THR A 308 -14.89 -11.47 16.25
CA THR A 308 -16.32 -11.44 15.97
C THR A 308 -16.61 -11.78 14.52
#